data_d1a30f5e3081fd9f5d2358c1356183b9
#
_entry.id   d1a30f5e3081fd9f5d2358c1356183b9
#
_cell.length_a   1.000
_cell.length_b   1.000
_cell.length_c   1.000
_cell.angle_alpha   90.00
_cell.angle_beta   90.00
_cell.angle_gamma   90.00
#
_symmetry.space_group_name_H-M   'P 1'
#
loop_
_entity.id
_entity.type
_entity.pdbx_description
1 polymer ?
#
loop_
_entity_poly.entity_id
_entity_poly.type
_entity_poly.pdbx_seq_one_letter_code
_entity_poly.pdbx_strand_id
1 'polypeptide(L)'
;MFSSAVVGDPATPVFRAYKNDPTYVRVLNSSDLGRVHTFGLTGHTWKYEFNDPNTSIINGQGGLNTSRAFNAAICAGSNTPLSFGASGLTPTCPSDGIAGDYLYNDRNLFLLPSGSWGLIRVHDAPMADLKPLP
;
A
#
# COMPACT_ATOMS: atom_id res chain seq x y z
N MET A 1 -12.63 11.44 9.62
CA MET A 1 -13.03 10.36 8.68
C MET A 1 -12.92 10.92 7.28
N PHE A 2 -12.12 10.27 6.44
CA PHE A 2 -11.91 10.73 5.06
C PHE A 2 -13.01 10.16 4.19
N SER A 3 -13.97 10.99 3.79
CA SER A 3 -15.06 10.59 2.91
C SER A 3 -15.09 11.47 1.67
N SER A 4 -14.63 10.93 0.56
CA SER A 4 -14.63 11.60 -0.74
C SER A 4 -16.05 11.93 -1.23
N ALA A 5 -17.05 11.16 -0.80
CA ALA A 5 -18.45 11.44 -1.14
C ALA A 5 -18.98 12.74 -0.53
N VAL A 6 -18.42 13.20 0.59
CA VAL A 6 -18.87 14.38 1.32
C VAL A 6 -17.95 15.58 1.11
N VAL A 7 -16.63 15.36 1.11
CA VAL A 7 -15.64 16.44 1.14
C VAL A 7 -14.75 16.48 -0.12
N GLY A 8 -15.00 15.60 -1.08
CA GLY A 8 -14.14 15.42 -2.25
C GLY A 8 -12.85 14.65 -1.93
N ASP A 9 -12.04 14.41 -2.95
CA ASP A 9 -10.76 13.76 -2.80
C ASP A 9 -9.76 14.70 -2.11
N PRO A 10 -8.86 14.15 -1.26
CA PRO A 10 -7.83 14.95 -0.62
C PRO A 10 -6.86 15.51 -1.67
N ALA A 11 -6.17 16.59 -1.33
CA ALA A 11 -5.10 17.16 -2.15
C ALA A 11 -3.85 16.25 -2.21
N THR A 12 -3.73 15.26 -1.32
CA THR A 12 -2.68 14.25 -1.33
C THR A 12 -2.97 13.17 -2.38
N PRO A 13 -1.96 12.44 -2.88
CA PRO A 13 -2.16 11.46 -3.95
C PRO A 13 -3.18 10.36 -3.57
N VAL A 14 -4.08 10.08 -4.50
CA VAL A 14 -4.99 8.92 -4.43
C VAL A 14 -4.57 7.92 -5.52
N PHE A 15 -3.96 6.83 -5.10
CA PHE A 15 -3.65 5.71 -5.98
C PHE A 15 -4.89 4.82 -6.13
N ARG A 16 -5.03 4.15 -7.28
CA ARG A 16 -6.21 3.33 -7.57
C ARG A 16 -5.82 1.92 -7.97
N ALA A 17 -6.58 0.94 -7.50
CA ALA A 17 -6.45 -0.45 -7.85
C ALA A 17 -7.82 -1.13 -7.88
N TYR A 18 -7.92 -2.28 -8.52
CA TYR A 18 -9.09 -3.13 -8.36
C TYR A 18 -8.92 -4.10 -7.19
N LYS A 19 -10.03 -4.51 -6.64
CA LYS A 19 -10.10 -5.49 -5.57
C LYS A 19 -9.39 -6.79 -5.97
N ASN A 20 -8.55 -7.30 -5.07
CA ASN A 20 -7.74 -8.49 -5.22
C ASN A 20 -6.61 -8.39 -6.27
N ASP A 21 -6.34 -7.20 -6.81
CA ASP A 21 -5.20 -7.05 -7.71
C ASP A 21 -3.88 -7.16 -6.95
N PRO A 22 -2.91 -7.94 -7.47
CA PRO A 22 -1.53 -7.90 -7.00
C PRO A 22 -0.94 -6.51 -7.21
N THR A 23 -0.59 -5.84 -6.12
CA THR A 23 -0.15 -4.45 -6.15
C THR A 23 1.21 -4.30 -5.48
N TYR A 24 2.14 -3.60 -6.15
CA TYR A 24 3.47 -3.31 -5.61
C TYR A 24 3.58 -1.83 -5.26
N VAL A 25 3.67 -1.54 -3.98
CA VAL A 25 3.93 -0.19 -3.48
C VAL A 25 5.42 -0.02 -3.30
N ARG A 26 6.03 0.84 -4.11
CA ARG A 26 7.46 1.17 -4.01
C ARG A 26 7.61 2.45 -3.24
N VAL A 27 8.30 2.38 -2.10
CA VAL A 27 8.53 3.52 -1.22
C VAL A 27 9.99 3.89 -1.26
N LEU A 28 10.25 5.16 -1.53
CA LEU A 28 11.59 5.75 -1.52
C LEU A 28 11.57 6.97 -0.61
N ASN A 29 12.47 7.01 0.37
CA ASN A 29 12.74 8.23 1.11
C ASN A 29 13.85 9.03 0.42
N SER A 30 13.46 10.12 -0.22
CA SER A 30 14.37 11.05 -0.90
C SER A 30 14.76 12.26 -0.03
N SER A 31 14.35 12.28 1.25
CA SER A 31 14.64 13.39 2.17
C SER A 31 16.14 13.52 2.44
N ASP A 32 16.64 14.72 2.43
CA ASP A 32 18.00 15.11 2.82
C ASP A 32 18.15 15.39 4.33
N LEU A 33 17.03 15.60 4.99
CA LEU A 33 16.98 15.80 6.44
C LEU A 33 17.02 14.43 7.12
N GLY A 34 18.09 14.05 7.75
CA GLY A 34 18.35 12.75 8.39
C GLY A 34 17.27 12.20 9.34
N ARG A 35 16.01 12.38 9.00
CA ARG A 35 14.85 11.87 9.73
C ARG A 35 14.52 10.47 9.27
N VAL A 36 14.22 9.62 10.23
CA VAL A 36 13.76 8.26 10.00
C VAL A 36 12.25 8.30 9.77
N HIS A 37 11.82 7.78 8.64
CA HIS A 37 10.43 7.64 8.28
C HIS A 37 9.93 6.21 8.54
N THR A 38 8.63 6.07 8.76
CA THR A 38 7.97 4.79 8.96
C THR A 38 6.72 4.73 8.09
N PHE A 39 6.81 4.01 6.99
CA PHE A 39 5.66 3.79 6.12
C PHE A 39 4.66 2.83 6.78
N GLY A 40 3.39 3.17 6.74
CA GLY A 40 2.28 2.33 7.15
C GLY A 40 1.16 2.34 6.12
N LEU A 41 0.48 1.22 5.98
CA LEU A 41 -0.69 1.09 5.13
C LEU A 41 -1.80 0.37 5.91
N THR A 42 -2.90 1.09 6.10
CA THR A 42 -4.05 0.57 6.85
C THR A 42 -4.75 -0.55 6.09
N GLY A 43 -5.16 -1.61 6.79
CA GLY A 43 -5.94 -2.71 6.22
C GLY A 43 -5.16 -3.64 5.29
N HIS A 44 -3.84 -3.49 5.19
CA HIS A 44 -3.00 -4.34 4.36
C HIS A 44 -1.80 -4.86 5.15
N THR A 45 -1.35 -6.04 4.76
CA THR A 45 -0.10 -6.62 5.25
C THR A 45 0.76 -7.08 4.08
N TRP A 46 2.04 -7.21 4.31
CA TRP A 46 2.98 -7.74 3.32
C TRP A 46 4.13 -8.49 3.99
N LYS A 47 4.84 -9.29 3.22
CA LYS A 47 6.04 -9.98 3.68
C LYS A 47 7.20 -9.00 3.77
N TYR A 48 7.94 -9.02 4.89
CA TYR A 48 9.13 -8.18 5.07
C TYR A 48 10.19 -8.50 4.01
N GLU A 49 10.52 -9.78 3.86
CA GLU A 49 11.37 -10.31 2.78
C GLU A 49 10.48 -11.08 1.81
N PHE A 50 10.24 -10.53 0.65
CA PHE A 50 9.24 -11.02 -0.29
C PHE A 50 9.47 -12.45 -0.75
N ASN A 51 10.74 -12.85 -0.97
CA ASN A 51 11.12 -14.17 -1.47
C ASN A 51 11.39 -15.20 -0.36
N ASP A 52 11.30 -14.82 0.92
CA ASP A 52 11.49 -15.73 2.04
C ASP A 52 10.13 -16.22 2.55
N PRO A 53 9.83 -17.54 2.46
CA PRO A 53 8.58 -18.08 2.98
C PRO A 53 8.43 -17.94 4.50
N ASN A 54 9.55 -17.83 5.23
CA ASN A 54 9.57 -17.77 6.70
C ASN A 54 9.66 -16.33 7.24
N THR A 55 9.59 -15.33 6.37
CA THR A 55 9.67 -13.93 6.78
C THR A 55 8.45 -13.48 7.57
N SER A 56 8.64 -12.46 8.39
CA SER A 56 7.55 -11.85 9.15
C SER A 56 6.54 -11.16 8.22
N ILE A 57 5.27 -11.25 8.58
CA ILE A 57 4.19 -10.46 7.98
C ILE A 57 4.09 -9.15 8.75
N ILE A 58 4.13 -8.03 8.05
CA ILE A 58 4.13 -6.68 8.60
C ILE A 58 3.06 -5.81 7.95
N ASN A 59 2.68 -4.73 8.61
CA ASN A 59 1.77 -3.70 8.09
C ASN A 59 2.38 -2.29 8.13
N GLY A 60 3.65 -2.21 8.40
CA GLY A 60 4.43 -0.98 8.41
C GLY A 60 5.91 -1.28 8.46
N GLN A 61 6.71 -0.42 7.86
CA GLN A 61 8.16 -0.56 7.82
C GLN A 61 8.83 0.75 8.23
N GLY A 62 9.60 0.67 9.31
CA GLY A 62 10.42 1.77 9.81
C GLY A 62 11.85 1.73 9.29
N GLY A 63 12.67 2.65 9.81
CA GLY A 63 14.10 2.71 9.46
C GLY A 63 14.38 3.23 8.07
N LEU A 64 13.44 3.96 7.45
CA LEU A 64 13.61 4.59 6.15
C LEU A 64 14.44 5.87 6.29
N ASN A 65 15.75 5.71 6.33
CA ASN A 65 16.69 6.83 6.24
C ASN A 65 16.77 7.34 4.80
N THR A 66 17.47 8.45 4.61
CA THR A 66 17.74 9.04 3.29
C THR A 66 18.25 7.98 2.29
N SER A 67 17.68 7.99 1.09
CA SER A 67 17.99 7.06 0.00
C SER A 67 17.66 5.58 0.28
N ARG A 68 16.92 5.28 1.34
CA ARG A 68 16.39 3.93 1.56
C ARG A 68 15.08 3.73 0.80
N ALA A 69 14.97 2.57 0.22
CA ALA A 69 13.78 2.12 -0.49
C ALA A 69 13.36 0.72 -0.07
N PHE A 70 12.08 0.41 -0.18
CA PHE A 70 11.56 -0.95 -0.07
C PHE A 70 10.33 -1.14 -0.97
N ASN A 71 9.94 -2.39 -1.14
CA ASN A 71 8.74 -2.75 -1.89
C ASN A 71 7.77 -3.49 -0.96
N ALA A 72 6.53 -2.99 -0.85
CA ALA A 72 5.44 -3.71 -0.23
C ALA A 72 4.62 -4.40 -1.33
N ALA A 73 4.57 -5.71 -1.32
CA ALA A 73 3.74 -6.49 -2.23
C ALA A 73 2.44 -6.88 -1.52
N ILE A 74 1.36 -6.27 -1.93
CA ILE A 74 0.05 -6.38 -1.29
C ILE A 74 -1.00 -6.92 -2.25
N CYS A 75 -2.11 -7.39 -1.69
CA CYS A 75 -3.34 -7.65 -2.41
C CYS A 75 -4.32 -6.52 -2.16
N ALA A 76 -4.69 -5.78 -3.19
CA ALA A 76 -5.53 -4.58 -3.02
C ALA A 76 -6.85 -4.88 -2.33
N GLY A 77 -7.10 -4.21 -1.20
CA GLY A 77 -8.29 -4.40 -0.36
C GLY A 77 -8.25 -5.58 0.59
N SER A 78 -7.18 -6.40 0.59
CA SER A 78 -7.06 -7.56 1.47
C SER A 78 -5.99 -7.38 2.54
N ASN A 79 -6.25 -7.90 3.73
CA ASN A 79 -5.25 -7.99 4.81
C ASN A 79 -4.37 -9.25 4.68
N THR A 80 -4.57 -10.06 3.66
CA THR A 80 -3.75 -11.22 3.39
C THR A 80 -2.59 -10.83 2.47
N PRO A 81 -1.34 -11.14 2.81
CA PRO A 81 -0.19 -10.81 1.97
C PRO A 81 -0.26 -11.47 0.61
N LEU A 82 0.29 -10.80 -0.40
CA LEU A 82 0.50 -11.39 -1.71
C LEU A 82 1.39 -12.64 -1.58
N SER A 83 1.00 -13.69 -2.28
CA SER A 83 1.75 -14.94 -2.38
C SER A 83 2.11 -15.26 -3.82
N PHE A 84 3.06 -16.15 -4.03
CA PHE A 84 3.34 -16.73 -5.34
C PHE A 84 2.83 -18.16 -5.39
N GLY A 85 2.28 -18.54 -6.52
CA GLY A 85 1.93 -19.93 -6.81
C GLY A 85 3.16 -20.84 -6.78
N ALA A 86 2.92 -22.16 -6.85
CA ALA A 86 3.97 -23.18 -6.77
C ALA A 86 5.12 -22.99 -7.77
N SER A 87 4.88 -22.32 -8.90
CA SER A 87 5.91 -21.97 -9.89
C SER A 87 6.80 -20.77 -9.46
N GLY A 88 6.44 -20.05 -8.40
CA GLY A 88 7.13 -18.85 -7.96
C GLY A 88 7.04 -17.64 -8.91
N LEU A 89 6.32 -17.74 -10.01
CA LEU A 89 6.30 -16.72 -11.07
C LEU A 89 5.00 -15.92 -11.11
N THR A 90 3.88 -16.52 -10.68
CA THR A 90 2.58 -15.87 -10.77
C THR A 90 2.16 -15.34 -9.41
N PRO A 91 2.02 -14.02 -9.26
CA PRO A 91 1.50 -13.44 -8.01
C PRO A 91 0.01 -13.82 -7.86
N THR A 92 -0.38 -14.24 -6.67
CA THR A 92 -1.73 -14.63 -6.35
C THR A 92 -2.25 -13.88 -5.13
N CYS A 93 -3.48 -13.40 -5.25
CA CYS A 93 -4.22 -12.78 -4.17
C CYS A 93 -5.46 -13.61 -3.83
N PRO A 94 -5.85 -13.65 -2.55
CA PRO A 94 -7.13 -14.25 -2.17
C PRO A 94 -8.29 -13.38 -2.69
N SER A 95 -9.49 -13.94 -2.68
CA SER A 95 -10.72 -13.25 -3.11
C SER A 95 -11.43 -12.53 -1.97
N ASP A 96 -10.74 -12.23 -0.87
CA ASP A 96 -11.28 -11.66 0.36
C ASP A 96 -11.16 -10.12 0.44
N GLY A 97 -10.69 -9.48 -0.63
CA GLY A 97 -10.53 -8.04 -0.69
C GLY A 97 -11.85 -7.28 -0.51
N ILE A 98 -11.76 -6.13 0.09
CA ILE A 98 -12.87 -5.19 0.31
C ILE A 98 -12.58 -3.91 -0.46
N ALA A 99 -13.58 -3.42 -1.21
CA ALA A 99 -13.48 -2.12 -1.86
C ALA A 99 -13.56 -0.98 -0.84
N GLY A 100 -12.82 0.10 -1.08
CA GLY A 100 -12.81 1.25 -0.19
C GLY A 100 -11.52 2.05 -0.26
N ASP A 101 -11.42 3.06 0.60
CA ASP A 101 -10.25 3.92 0.71
C ASP A 101 -9.38 3.48 1.89
N TYR A 102 -8.11 3.21 1.61
CA TYR A 102 -7.11 2.77 2.56
C TYR A 102 -6.04 3.84 2.75
N LEU A 103 -5.83 4.24 4.00
CA LEU A 103 -4.84 5.26 4.33
C LEU A 103 -3.42 4.69 4.27
N TYR A 104 -2.54 5.31 3.48
CA TYR A 104 -1.10 5.17 3.66
C TYR A 104 -0.53 6.43 4.27
N ASN A 105 0.42 6.29 5.17
CA ASN A 105 0.99 7.43 5.86
C ASN A 105 2.38 7.14 6.44
N ASP A 106 3.09 8.21 6.76
CA ASP A 106 4.18 8.12 7.71
C ASP A 106 3.58 7.98 9.12
N ARG A 107 3.94 6.93 9.83
CA ARG A 107 3.48 6.70 11.21
C ARG A 107 4.13 7.62 12.24
N ASN A 108 5.05 8.46 11.83
CA ASN A 108 5.53 9.55 12.65
C ASN A 108 4.43 10.61 12.79
N LEU A 109 3.87 10.74 13.99
CA LEU A 109 2.74 11.63 14.28
C LEU A 109 2.97 13.09 13.90
N PHE A 110 4.21 13.54 13.87
CA PHE A 110 4.55 14.93 13.50
C PHE A 110 4.50 15.15 11.97
N LEU A 111 4.54 14.10 11.17
CA LEU A 111 4.56 14.20 9.72
C LEU A 111 3.18 14.04 9.07
N LEU A 112 2.24 13.45 9.77
CA LEU A 112 0.87 13.30 9.29
C LEU A 112 0.20 14.66 8.99
N PRO A 113 0.23 15.66 9.90
CA PRO A 113 -0.31 16.98 9.61
C PRO A 113 0.44 17.72 8.49
N SER A 114 1.68 17.32 8.21
CA SER A 114 2.51 17.91 7.14
C SER A 114 2.23 17.33 5.76
N GLY A 115 1.18 16.50 5.61
CA GLY A 115 0.78 15.92 4.31
C GLY A 115 1.52 14.65 3.92
N SER A 116 2.25 14.00 4.84
CA SER A 116 2.90 12.70 4.58
C SER A 116 1.90 11.55 4.65
N TRP A 117 0.84 11.64 3.86
CA TRP A 117 -0.23 10.64 3.77
C TRP A 117 -0.95 10.72 2.43
N GLY A 118 -1.70 9.69 2.13
CA GLY A 118 -2.61 9.64 0.99
C GLY A 118 -3.49 8.40 1.04
N LEU A 119 -4.19 8.12 -0.03
CA LEU A 119 -5.15 7.03 -0.09
C LEU A 119 -4.80 6.05 -1.21
N ILE A 120 -5.04 4.78 -0.94
CA ILE A 120 -5.20 3.75 -1.98
C ILE A 120 -6.69 3.46 -2.06
N ARG A 121 -7.29 3.79 -3.20
CA ARG A 121 -8.70 3.52 -3.49
C ARG A 121 -8.84 2.21 -4.24
N VAL A 122 -9.53 1.28 -3.61
CA VAL A 122 -9.80 -0.04 -4.17
C VAL A 122 -11.22 -0.08 -4.74
N HIS A 123 -11.33 -0.36 -6.03
CA HIS A 123 -12.59 -0.42 -6.75
C HIS A 123 -13.10 -1.87 -6.86
N ASP A 124 -14.42 -2.03 -6.74
CA ASP A 124 -15.12 -3.31 -6.95
C ASP A 124 -15.66 -3.45 -8.38
N ALA A 125 -16.00 -2.32 -9.00
CA ALA A 125 -16.55 -2.28 -10.35
C ALA A 125 -15.58 -1.65 -11.36
N PRO A 126 -15.63 -2.03 -12.64
CA PRO A 126 -14.81 -1.45 -13.67
C PRO A 126 -14.98 0.07 -13.77
N MET A 127 -13.88 0.79 -13.87
CA MET A 127 -13.81 2.23 -14.07
C MET A 127 -13.36 2.54 -15.49
N ALA A 128 -13.96 3.58 -16.10
CA ALA A 128 -13.68 3.93 -17.50
C ALA A 128 -12.21 4.32 -17.76
N ASP A 129 -11.55 4.84 -16.74
CA ASP A 129 -10.19 5.39 -16.80
C ASP A 129 -9.15 4.54 -16.04
N LEU A 130 -9.54 3.37 -15.55
CA LEU A 130 -8.64 2.41 -14.89
C LEU A 130 -8.76 1.05 -15.59
N LYS A 131 -7.69 0.61 -16.23
CA LYS A 131 -7.66 -0.70 -16.89
C LYS A 131 -7.38 -1.80 -15.86
N PRO A 132 -8.15 -2.91 -15.90
CA PRO A 132 -7.81 -4.08 -15.09
C PRO A 132 -6.46 -4.67 -15.54
N LEU A 133 -5.81 -5.41 -14.65
CA LEU A 133 -4.66 -6.23 -15.01
C LEU A 133 -5.08 -7.31 -16.02
N PRO A 134 -4.20 -7.70 -16.94
CA PRO A 134 -4.48 -8.75 -17.92
C PRO A 134 -4.63 -10.13 -17.26
#